data_f3adbd7cffe5497f756347a6a68ea200
#
_entry.id   f3adbd7cffe5497f756347a6a68ea200
#
_cell.length_a   1.000
_cell.length_b   1.000
_cell.length_c   1.000
_cell.angle_alpha   90.00
_cell.angle_beta   90.00
_cell.angle_gamma   90.00
#
_symmetry.space_group_name_H-M   'P 1'
#
loop_
_entity.id
_entity.type
_entity.pdbx_description
1 polymer ?
#
loop_
_entity_poly.entity_id
_entity_poly.type
_entity_poly.pdbx_seq_one_letter_code
_entity_poly.pdbx_strand_id
1 'polypeptide(L)'
;NVALSGAGVELVGMDAREYALKHALEPLRAQYDYIFIDCPPSLELLTLNALCAADQVLIPVQCEYYALEGLSDLMVTLRAVKKRLNPTISIFGVLLTMYDGRTNFSAQVAEEVRRHFPGKVFAAAIPRNVRLSEAPSHGMPVCAYDKFSRGAAAYDAVAQEILAKESD
;
A
#
# COMPACT_ATOMS: atom_id res chain seq x y z
N ASN A 1 7.46 -3.51 14.35
CA ASN A 1 7.96 -3.02 15.63
C ASN A 1 7.30 -3.83 16.74
N VAL A 2 8.10 -4.35 17.72
CA VAL A 2 7.63 -5.16 18.85
C VAL A 2 6.53 -4.45 19.66
N ALA A 3 6.61 -3.13 19.81
CA ALA A 3 5.60 -2.33 20.50
C ALA A 3 4.21 -2.41 19.82
N LEU A 4 4.14 -2.49 18.51
CA LEU A 4 2.88 -2.65 17.77
C LEU A 4 2.30 -4.07 17.86
N SER A 5 3.12 -5.08 18.10
CA SER A 5 2.63 -6.46 18.29
C SER A 5 1.77 -6.59 19.55
N GLY A 6 2.07 -5.81 20.62
CA GLY A 6 1.26 -5.74 21.83
C GLY A 6 -0.05 -4.97 21.65
N ALA A 7 -0.04 -3.95 20.79
CA ALA A 7 -1.21 -3.08 20.59
C ALA A 7 -2.46 -3.85 20.11
N GLY A 8 -2.27 -4.90 19.30
CA GLY A 8 -3.38 -5.75 18.86
C GLY A 8 -4.11 -6.44 20.02
N VAL A 9 -3.39 -6.80 21.08
CA VAL A 9 -3.97 -7.43 22.30
C VAL A 9 -4.66 -6.37 23.16
N GLU A 10 -4.04 -5.20 23.34
CA GLU A 10 -4.59 -4.10 24.13
C GLU A 10 -5.89 -3.57 23.52
N LEU A 11 -5.95 -3.44 22.21
CA LEU A 11 -7.13 -2.98 21.47
C LEU A 11 -8.35 -3.89 21.65
N VAL A 12 -8.18 -5.18 21.91
CA VAL A 12 -9.31 -6.13 22.03
C VAL A 12 -10.30 -5.73 23.13
N GLY A 13 -9.81 -5.14 24.22
CA GLY A 13 -10.63 -4.69 25.37
C GLY A 13 -11.17 -3.26 25.26
N MET A 14 -10.89 -2.54 24.18
CA MET A 14 -11.29 -1.14 24.02
C MET A 14 -12.61 -1.00 23.27
N ASP A 15 -13.45 -0.04 23.69
CA ASP A 15 -14.61 0.41 22.93
C ASP A 15 -14.17 1.15 21.67
N ALA A 16 -14.87 0.94 20.57
CA ALA A 16 -14.56 1.55 19.26
C ALA A 16 -13.11 1.34 18.81
N ARG A 17 -12.56 0.18 19.15
CA ARG A 17 -11.15 -0.21 18.92
C ARG A 17 -10.69 -0.08 17.48
N GLU A 18 -11.59 -0.11 16.51
CA GLU A 18 -11.31 0.06 15.09
C GLU A 18 -10.88 1.49 14.72
N TYR A 19 -11.17 2.46 15.58
CA TYR A 19 -10.88 3.88 15.35
C TYR A 19 -9.72 4.42 16.20
N ALA A 20 -9.05 3.59 16.97
CA ALA A 20 -7.96 4.02 17.86
C ALA A 20 -6.85 4.75 17.08
N LEU A 21 -6.42 4.21 15.94
CA LEU A 21 -5.41 4.85 15.08
C LEU A 21 -5.95 6.16 14.47
N LYS A 22 -7.21 6.19 14.04
CA LYS A 22 -7.84 7.41 13.51
C LYS A 22 -7.77 8.56 14.50
N HIS A 23 -8.15 8.31 15.76
CA HIS A 23 -8.09 9.31 16.83
C HIS A 23 -6.65 9.74 17.14
N ALA A 24 -5.71 8.80 17.14
CA ALA A 24 -4.29 9.09 17.37
C ALA A 24 -3.67 9.97 16.26
N LEU A 25 -4.14 9.84 15.01
CA LEU A 25 -3.65 10.61 13.87
C LEU A 25 -4.31 11.99 13.72
N GLU A 26 -5.47 12.21 14.33
CA GLU A 26 -6.23 13.47 14.20
C GLU A 26 -5.39 14.74 14.41
N PRO A 27 -4.57 14.85 15.49
CA PRO A 27 -3.76 16.04 15.73
C PRO A 27 -2.60 16.21 14.73
N LEU A 28 -2.26 15.16 13.97
CA LEU A 28 -1.17 15.19 13.00
C LEU A 28 -1.63 15.59 11.59
N ARG A 29 -2.92 15.46 11.28
CA ARG A 29 -3.47 15.75 9.95
C ARG A 29 -3.18 17.17 9.45
N ALA A 30 -3.16 18.15 10.34
CA ALA A 30 -2.85 19.54 9.99
C ALA A 30 -1.34 19.84 9.87
N GLN A 31 -0.48 18.88 10.23
CA GLN A 31 0.97 19.08 10.29
C GLN A 31 1.71 18.44 9.11
N TYR A 32 1.05 17.53 8.36
CA TYR A 32 1.65 16.77 7.28
C TYR A 32 0.77 16.78 6.05
N ASP A 33 1.39 16.93 4.88
CA ASP A 33 0.71 16.79 3.58
C ASP A 33 0.32 15.34 3.32
N TYR A 34 1.17 14.38 3.76
CA TYR A 34 0.96 12.94 3.61
C TYR A 34 1.24 12.19 4.89
N ILE A 35 0.39 11.23 5.20
CA ILE A 35 0.60 10.24 6.27
C ILE A 35 0.49 8.85 5.64
N PHE A 36 1.61 8.14 5.53
CA PHE A 36 1.64 6.77 5.03
C PHE A 36 1.51 5.78 6.19
N ILE A 37 0.58 4.85 6.07
CA ILE A 37 0.37 3.77 7.03
C ILE A 37 0.78 2.46 6.36
N ASP A 38 1.94 1.93 6.73
CA ASP A 38 2.41 0.62 6.28
C ASP A 38 1.69 -0.48 7.05
N CYS A 39 1.09 -1.42 6.32
CA CYS A 39 0.24 -2.47 6.88
C CYS A 39 0.84 -3.86 6.59
N PRO A 40 0.74 -4.80 7.56
CA PRO A 40 1.07 -6.19 7.29
C PRO A 40 0.08 -6.80 6.29
N PRO A 41 0.42 -7.91 5.62
CA PRO A 41 -0.45 -8.57 4.66
C PRO A 41 -1.66 -9.29 5.30
N SER A 42 -1.80 -9.24 6.64
CA SER A 42 -2.94 -9.81 7.36
C SER A 42 -4.09 -8.80 7.46
N LEU A 43 -5.33 -9.29 7.41
CA LEU A 43 -6.55 -8.48 7.56
C LEU A 43 -7.04 -8.48 9.03
N GLU A 44 -6.10 -8.29 9.96
CA GLU A 44 -6.36 -8.26 11.41
C GLU A 44 -6.71 -6.87 11.91
N LEU A 45 -6.91 -6.74 13.22
CA LEU A 45 -7.38 -5.51 13.87
C LEU A 45 -6.49 -4.28 13.60
N LEU A 46 -5.18 -4.45 13.47
CA LEU A 46 -4.26 -3.36 13.13
C LEU A 46 -4.48 -2.86 11.70
N THR A 47 -4.63 -3.76 10.74
CA THR A 47 -4.96 -3.40 9.35
C THR A 47 -6.35 -2.76 9.26
N LEU A 48 -7.31 -3.26 10.05
CA LEU A 48 -8.64 -2.65 10.13
C LEU A 48 -8.56 -1.21 10.66
N ASN A 49 -7.74 -0.95 11.70
CA ASN A 49 -7.46 0.40 12.20
C ASN A 49 -6.88 1.32 11.13
N ALA A 50 -5.92 0.81 10.35
CA ALA A 50 -5.35 1.56 9.24
C ALA A 50 -6.40 1.93 8.19
N LEU A 51 -7.26 0.98 7.80
CA LEU A 51 -8.34 1.22 6.83
C LEU A 51 -9.43 2.18 7.36
N CYS A 52 -9.67 2.18 8.67
CA CYS A 52 -10.59 3.13 9.31
C CYS A 52 -10.02 4.55 9.40
N ALA A 53 -8.70 4.68 9.52
CA ALA A 53 -8.00 5.96 9.62
C ALA A 53 -7.68 6.58 8.25
N ALA A 54 -7.49 5.75 7.23
CA ALA A 54 -7.05 6.19 5.91
C ALA A 54 -8.16 6.86 5.11
N ASP A 55 -7.79 7.82 4.28
CA ASP A 55 -8.65 8.44 3.27
C ASP A 55 -8.63 7.60 1.98
N GLN A 56 -7.46 7.06 1.66
CA GLN A 56 -7.24 6.28 0.43
C GLN A 56 -6.32 5.08 0.66
N VAL A 57 -6.42 4.09 -0.22
CA VAL A 57 -5.60 2.87 -0.18
C VAL A 57 -4.78 2.76 -1.46
N LEU A 58 -3.46 2.73 -1.31
CA LEU A 58 -2.52 2.31 -2.35
C LEU A 58 -2.29 0.80 -2.19
N ILE A 59 -2.52 0.03 -3.24
CA ILE A 59 -2.45 -1.43 -3.21
C ILE A 59 -1.23 -1.91 -3.99
N PRO A 60 -0.12 -2.31 -3.33
CA PRO A 60 0.99 -2.97 -4.02
C PRO A 60 0.60 -4.41 -4.37
N VAL A 61 0.81 -4.77 -5.63
CA VAL A 61 0.52 -6.11 -6.17
C VAL A 61 1.78 -6.67 -6.80
N GLN A 62 2.27 -7.77 -6.27
CA GLN A 62 3.39 -8.49 -6.89
C GLN A 62 2.91 -9.15 -8.19
N CYS A 63 3.73 -9.09 -9.25
CA CYS A 63 3.42 -9.74 -10.52
C CYS A 63 3.75 -11.24 -10.48
N GLU A 64 3.13 -11.96 -9.51
CA GLU A 64 3.30 -13.38 -9.23
C GLU A 64 1.95 -14.12 -9.14
N TYR A 65 1.97 -15.46 -9.13
CA TYR A 65 0.78 -16.31 -9.31
C TYR A 65 -0.36 -16.03 -8.33
N TYR A 66 -0.06 -15.85 -7.05
CA TYR A 66 -1.11 -15.65 -6.01
C TYR A 66 -1.59 -14.20 -5.87
N ALA A 67 -1.11 -13.30 -6.70
CA ALA A 67 -1.43 -11.88 -6.57
C ALA A 67 -2.92 -11.56 -6.70
N LEU A 68 -3.61 -12.23 -7.61
CA LEU A 68 -5.02 -11.97 -7.91
C LEU A 68 -5.96 -12.52 -6.81
N GLU A 69 -5.58 -13.61 -6.16
CA GLU A 69 -6.34 -14.19 -5.04
C GLU A 69 -6.33 -13.24 -3.84
N GLY A 70 -5.13 -12.82 -3.38
CA GLY A 70 -4.99 -11.86 -2.29
C GLY A 70 -5.66 -10.50 -2.58
N LEU A 71 -5.66 -10.09 -3.85
CA LEU A 71 -6.33 -8.86 -4.26
C LEU A 71 -7.86 -8.99 -4.14
N SER A 72 -8.42 -10.14 -4.48
CA SER A 72 -9.85 -10.42 -4.33
C SER A 72 -10.31 -10.33 -2.87
N ASP A 73 -9.56 -10.94 -1.95
CA ASP A 73 -9.86 -10.93 -0.51
C ASP A 73 -9.77 -9.51 0.08
N LEU A 74 -8.75 -8.75 -0.34
CA LEU A 74 -8.63 -7.35 0.04
C LEU A 74 -9.85 -6.53 -0.43
N MET A 75 -10.34 -6.77 -1.66
CA MET A 75 -11.51 -6.06 -2.19
C MET A 75 -12.80 -6.39 -1.43
N VAL A 76 -12.95 -7.61 -0.96
CA VAL A 76 -14.08 -7.99 -0.08
C VAL A 76 -14.00 -7.21 1.23
N THR A 77 -12.83 -7.17 1.84
CA THR A 77 -12.59 -6.45 3.10
C THR A 77 -12.80 -4.93 2.94
N LEU A 78 -12.25 -4.33 1.89
CA LEU A 78 -12.44 -2.89 1.61
C LEU A 78 -13.92 -2.53 1.44
N ARG A 79 -14.70 -3.36 0.75
CA ARG A 79 -16.16 -3.16 0.62
C ARG A 79 -16.86 -3.21 1.97
N ALA A 80 -16.48 -4.16 2.83
CA ALA A 80 -17.05 -4.28 4.18
C ALA A 80 -16.69 -3.07 5.05
N VAL A 81 -15.42 -2.63 5.03
CA VAL A 81 -14.97 -1.42 5.73
C VAL A 81 -15.71 -0.18 5.23
N LYS A 82 -15.78 0.02 3.92
CA LYS A 82 -16.50 1.14 3.31
C LYS A 82 -17.96 1.19 3.72
N LYS A 83 -18.62 0.04 3.80
CA LYS A 83 -20.05 -0.05 4.15
C LYS A 83 -20.33 0.24 5.63
N ARG A 84 -19.41 -0.12 6.55
CA ARG A 84 -19.70 -0.17 7.99
C ARG A 84 -18.87 0.78 8.85
N LEU A 85 -17.62 1.07 8.46
CA LEU A 85 -16.63 1.71 9.31
C LEU A 85 -16.08 3.01 8.73
N ASN A 86 -15.75 3.04 7.44
CA ASN A 86 -15.19 4.22 6.78
C ASN A 86 -15.83 4.43 5.40
N PRO A 87 -16.98 5.12 5.32
CA PRO A 87 -17.71 5.32 4.05
C PRO A 87 -16.94 6.11 2.99
N THR A 88 -15.97 6.90 3.41
CA THR A 88 -15.19 7.78 2.53
C THR A 88 -13.98 7.10 1.90
N ILE A 89 -13.54 5.95 2.45
CA ILE A 89 -12.37 5.25 1.94
C ILE A 89 -12.48 4.93 0.45
N SER A 90 -11.44 5.19 -0.28
CA SER A 90 -11.36 4.93 -1.71
C SER A 90 -10.05 4.28 -2.11
N ILE A 91 -10.02 3.67 -3.30
CA ILE A 91 -8.77 3.15 -3.87
C ILE A 91 -8.07 4.31 -4.59
N PHE A 92 -6.90 4.68 -4.11
CA PHE A 92 -6.00 5.64 -4.76
C PHE A 92 -5.42 5.06 -6.04
N GLY A 93 -4.85 3.86 -5.93
CA GLY A 93 -4.31 3.16 -7.07
C GLY A 93 -3.76 1.78 -6.74
N VAL A 94 -3.42 1.04 -7.78
CA VAL A 94 -2.77 -0.28 -7.72
C VAL A 94 -1.37 -0.15 -8.30
N LEU A 95 -0.35 -0.48 -7.51
CA LEU A 95 1.05 -0.42 -7.89
C LEU A 95 1.58 -1.81 -8.17
N LEU A 96 1.97 -2.07 -9.42
CA LEU A 96 2.62 -3.33 -9.80
C LEU A 96 4.04 -3.36 -9.24
N THR A 97 4.37 -4.43 -8.52
CA THR A 97 5.69 -4.65 -7.94
C THR A 97 6.30 -5.97 -8.39
N MET A 98 7.60 -6.14 -8.19
CA MET A 98 8.36 -7.31 -8.63
C MET A 98 8.18 -7.61 -10.13
N TYR A 99 7.89 -6.57 -10.92
CA TYR A 99 7.63 -6.71 -12.35
C TYR A 99 8.90 -7.11 -13.11
N ASP A 100 8.79 -8.16 -13.91
CA ASP A 100 9.85 -8.58 -14.84
C ASP A 100 9.30 -8.64 -16.25
N GLY A 101 9.58 -7.59 -17.05
CA GLY A 101 9.12 -7.46 -18.43
C GLY A 101 9.69 -8.50 -19.40
N ARG A 102 10.65 -9.34 -18.96
CA ARG A 102 11.18 -10.45 -19.75
C ARG A 102 10.30 -11.69 -19.69
N THR A 103 9.36 -11.74 -18.75
CA THR A 103 8.47 -12.88 -18.55
C THR A 103 7.07 -12.57 -19.07
N ASN A 104 6.52 -13.46 -19.88
CA ASN A 104 5.13 -13.38 -20.33
C ASN A 104 4.15 -13.41 -19.15
N PHE A 105 4.53 -14.10 -18.10
CA PHE A 105 3.70 -14.26 -16.89
C PHE A 105 3.48 -12.91 -16.16
N SER A 106 4.55 -12.13 -15.92
CA SER A 106 4.41 -10.79 -15.31
C SER A 106 3.53 -9.87 -16.16
N ALA A 107 3.66 -9.97 -17.49
CA ALA A 107 2.83 -9.19 -18.41
C ALA A 107 1.34 -9.59 -18.33
N GLN A 108 1.05 -10.89 -18.26
CA GLN A 108 -0.32 -11.41 -18.11
C GLN A 108 -0.97 -10.96 -16.79
N VAL A 109 -0.25 -11.06 -15.66
CA VAL A 109 -0.73 -10.57 -14.35
C VAL A 109 -1.00 -9.08 -14.41
N ALA A 110 -0.09 -8.29 -14.99
CA ALA A 110 -0.25 -6.86 -15.12
C ALA A 110 -1.47 -6.48 -15.98
N GLU A 111 -1.74 -7.21 -17.05
CA GLU A 111 -2.90 -7.01 -17.92
C GLU A 111 -4.20 -7.34 -17.16
N GLU A 112 -4.22 -8.44 -16.42
CA GLU A 112 -5.39 -8.86 -15.65
C GLU A 112 -5.70 -7.84 -14.53
N VAL A 113 -4.69 -7.32 -13.83
CA VAL A 113 -4.85 -6.25 -12.85
C VAL A 113 -5.41 -4.99 -13.51
N ARG A 114 -4.91 -4.58 -14.68
CA ARG A 114 -5.42 -3.41 -15.41
C ARG A 114 -6.89 -3.59 -15.83
N ARG A 115 -7.27 -4.80 -16.20
CA ARG A 115 -8.67 -5.12 -16.56
C ARG A 115 -9.62 -4.98 -15.37
N HIS A 116 -9.19 -5.40 -14.17
CA HIS A 116 -9.99 -5.33 -12.96
C HIS A 116 -10.02 -3.93 -12.31
N PHE A 117 -9.00 -3.11 -12.55
CA PHE A 117 -8.85 -1.76 -12.00
C PHE A 117 -8.63 -0.71 -13.09
N PRO A 118 -9.61 -0.51 -14.00
CA PRO A 118 -9.46 0.43 -15.10
C PRO A 118 -9.21 1.86 -14.56
N GLY A 119 -8.15 2.50 -15.08
CA GLY A 119 -7.77 3.85 -14.69
C GLY A 119 -7.17 3.99 -13.27
N LYS A 120 -6.99 2.87 -12.53
CA LYS A 120 -6.44 2.89 -11.16
C LYS A 120 -5.03 2.30 -11.07
N VAL A 121 -4.54 1.61 -12.10
CA VAL A 121 -3.19 1.03 -12.07
C VAL A 121 -2.19 2.13 -12.41
N PHE A 122 -1.14 2.24 -11.60
CA PHE A 122 -0.03 3.16 -11.86
C PHE A 122 0.63 2.85 -13.19
N ALA A 123 1.06 3.88 -13.91
CA ALA A 123 1.85 3.73 -15.15
C ALA A 123 3.24 3.20 -14.81
N ALA A 124 3.82 3.71 -13.73
CA ALA A 124 5.07 3.20 -13.18
C ALA A 124 4.88 1.82 -12.53
N ALA A 125 5.82 0.91 -12.76
CA ALA A 125 5.89 -0.40 -12.11
C ALA A 125 7.25 -0.58 -11.44
N ILE A 126 7.26 -1.16 -10.23
CA ILE A 126 8.50 -1.42 -9.50
C ILE A 126 9.10 -2.74 -10.02
N PRO A 127 10.30 -2.71 -10.61
CA PRO A 127 10.93 -3.90 -11.14
C PRO A 127 11.48 -4.79 -10.03
N ARG A 128 11.67 -6.07 -10.33
CA ARG A 128 12.54 -6.92 -9.51
C ARG A 128 13.97 -6.38 -9.60
N ASN A 129 14.52 -5.93 -8.46
CA ASN A 129 15.82 -5.28 -8.40
C ASN A 129 16.53 -5.58 -7.08
N VAL A 130 17.78 -6.05 -7.15
CA VAL A 130 18.58 -6.44 -5.99
C VAL A 130 18.82 -5.25 -5.05
N ARG A 131 18.99 -4.04 -5.56
CA ARG A 131 19.21 -2.83 -4.73
C ARG A 131 18.03 -2.52 -3.80
N LEU A 132 16.80 -2.85 -4.24
CA LEU A 132 15.61 -2.73 -3.39
C LEU A 132 15.62 -3.74 -2.22
N SER A 133 16.25 -4.90 -2.41
CA SER A 133 16.38 -5.90 -1.35
C SER A 133 17.54 -5.61 -0.41
N GLU A 134 18.59 -4.95 -0.88
CA GLU A 134 19.77 -4.60 -0.10
C GLU A 134 19.57 -3.36 0.78
N ALA A 135 18.94 -2.30 0.26
CA ALA A 135 18.78 -1.02 0.94
C ALA A 135 18.22 -1.13 2.38
N PRO A 136 17.18 -1.96 2.66
CA PRO A 136 16.67 -2.14 4.02
C PRO A 136 17.69 -2.71 5.00
N SER A 137 18.62 -3.59 4.56
CA SER A 137 19.67 -4.14 5.42
C SER A 137 20.69 -3.08 5.86
N HIS A 138 20.76 -1.97 5.14
CA HIS A 138 21.57 -0.80 5.48
C HIS A 138 20.76 0.30 6.20
N GLY A 139 19.49 0.07 6.48
CA GLY A 139 18.60 1.07 7.09
C GLY A 139 18.38 2.32 6.22
N MET A 140 18.53 2.20 4.92
CA MET A 140 18.44 3.31 3.96
C MET A 140 17.31 3.12 2.95
N PRO A 141 16.65 4.20 2.52
CA PRO A 141 15.79 4.13 1.35
C PRO A 141 16.65 3.94 0.09
N VAL A 142 16.11 3.28 -0.94
CA VAL A 142 16.85 2.97 -2.16
C VAL A 142 17.41 4.22 -2.86
N CYS A 143 16.73 5.34 -2.80
CA CYS A 143 17.18 6.62 -3.38
C CYS A 143 18.44 7.17 -2.70
N ALA A 144 18.69 6.84 -1.41
CA ALA A 144 19.91 7.17 -0.69
C ALA A 144 20.98 6.07 -0.83
N TYR A 145 20.55 4.80 -0.92
CA TYR A 145 21.44 3.66 -1.05
C TYR A 145 22.10 3.58 -2.43
N ASP A 146 21.29 3.63 -3.49
CA ASP A 146 21.75 3.63 -4.89
C ASP A 146 20.76 4.41 -5.77
N LYS A 147 20.98 5.72 -5.87
CA LYS A 147 20.10 6.64 -6.63
C LYS A 147 20.08 6.39 -8.14
N PHE A 148 21.08 5.68 -8.66
CA PHE A 148 21.16 5.35 -10.09
C PHE A 148 20.55 3.99 -10.43
N SER A 149 20.09 3.26 -9.42
CA SER A 149 19.46 1.97 -9.66
C SER A 149 18.12 2.10 -10.38
N ARG A 150 17.76 1.08 -11.14
CA ARG A 150 16.42 1.01 -11.76
C ARG A 150 15.30 1.01 -10.73
N GLY A 151 15.57 0.49 -9.53
CA GLY A 151 14.65 0.52 -8.41
C GLY A 151 14.39 1.94 -7.90
N ALA A 152 15.44 2.74 -7.72
CA ALA A 152 15.32 4.13 -7.30
C ALA A 152 14.54 4.97 -8.33
N ALA A 153 14.90 4.84 -9.61
CA ALA A 153 14.20 5.54 -10.70
C ALA A 153 12.70 5.16 -10.77
N ALA A 154 12.36 3.89 -10.52
CA ALA A 154 10.97 3.44 -10.51
C ALA A 154 10.18 4.04 -9.34
N TYR A 155 10.75 4.08 -8.14
CA TYR A 155 10.11 4.73 -6.98
C TYR A 155 9.97 6.24 -7.16
N ASP A 156 10.94 6.90 -7.79
CA ASP A 156 10.83 8.32 -8.14
C ASP A 156 9.65 8.56 -9.11
N ALA A 157 9.52 7.73 -10.14
CA ALA A 157 8.39 7.81 -11.08
C ALA A 157 7.03 7.59 -10.36
N VAL A 158 6.95 6.66 -9.40
CA VAL A 158 5.74 6.47 -8.58
C VAL A 158 5.45 7.71 -7.76
N ALA A 159 6.45 8.31 -7.12
CA ALA A 159 6.26 9.51 -6.32
C ALA A 159 5.73 10.68 -7.18
N GLN A 160 6.29 10.87 -8.38
CA GLN A 160 5.80 11.89 -9.32
C GLN A 160 4.34 11.62 -9.75
N GLU A 161 3.98 10.36 -9.98
CA GLU A 161 2.62 9.99 -10.34
C GLU A 161 1.62 10.20 -9.17
N ILE A 162 2.05 9.99 -7.92
CA ILE A 162 1.25 10.30 -6.72
C ILE A 162 0.97 11.81 -6.68
N LEU A 163 2.01 12.63 -6.78
CA LEU A 163 1.88 14.09 -6.74
C LEU A 163 0.98 14.63 -7.86
N ALA A 164 1.08 14.07 -9.06
CA ALA A 164 0.25 14.48 -10.20
C ALA A 164 -1.24 14.15 -9.99
N LYS A 165 -1.56 12.99 -9.40
CA LYS A 165 -2.95 12.56 -9.17
C LYS A 165 -3.71 13.37 -8.11
N GLU A 166 -3.01 14.15 -7.29
CA GLU A 166 -3.64 15.04 -6.29
C GLU A 166 -3.87 16.45 -6.81
N SER A 167 -3.26 16.77 -7.96
CA SER A 167 -3.41 18.08 -8.60
C SER A 167 -4.65 18.14 -9.51
N ASP A 168 -5.27 17.00 -9.78
CA ASP A 168 -6.50 16.84 -10.60
C ASP A 168 -7.73 16.67 -9.68
#